data_5aa9b2c4760c8ed04f8e3de89e5fcf54
#
_entry.id   5aa9b2c4760c8ed04f8e3de89e5fcf54
#
_cell.length_a   1.000
_cell.length_b   1.000
_cell.length_c   1.000
_cell.angle_alpha   90.00
_cell.angle_beta   90.00
_cell.angle_gamma   90.00
#
_symmetry.space_group_name_H-M   'P 1'
#
loop_
_entity.id
_entity.type
_entity.pdbx_description
1 polymer ?
#
loop_
_entity_poly.entity_id
_entity_poly.type
_entity_poly.pdbx_seq_one_letter_code
_entity_poly.pdbx_strand_id
1 'polypeptide(L)'
;FQRINTGGVQLNDQEIRQALYSGRGTELLKTLAERREFKEATQFAVKSDRMLDREYVLRFISFTELDYKKDYKGNIDNFLIKGLKKANHFSENDIVRVTEKFIKVMNICKEIFGKYAFRKYNKDYRRGPINKAIFEMWAICFNELNFSQLEKIKENREKFLEEFGVLLSVPEFSVALK
;
A
#
# COMPACT_ATOMS: atom_id res chain seq x y z
N PHE A 1 22.15 14.27 7.17
CA PHE A 1 21.46 14.48 5.89
C PHE A 1 20.45 15.63 5.95
N GLN A 2 19.64 15.73 6.99
CA GLN A 2 18.70 16.85 7.18
C GLN A 2 19.39 18.24 7.24
N ARG A 3 20.67 18.30 7.57
CA ARG A 3 21.43 19.56 7.68
C ARG A 3 22.10 20.03 6.37
N ILE A 4 22.07 19.24 5.29
CA ILE A 4 22.82 19.57 4.05
C ILE A 4 21.94 20.32 3.03
N ASN A 5 20.62 20.46 3.29
CA ASN A 5 19.69 21.02 2.30
C ASN A 5 19.39 22.51 2.57
N THR A 6 20.41 23.35 2.51
CA THR A 6 20.29 24.81 2.75
C THR A 6 19.96 25.64 1.52
N GLY A 7 19.71 25.04 0.35
CA GLY A 7 19.49 25.79 -0.90
C GLY A 7 18.49 25.22 -1.89
N GLY A 8 17.76 24.14 -1.55
CA GLY A 8 16.83 23.44 -2.44
C GLY A 8 15.54 23.00 -1.80
N VAL A 9 14.64 22.36 -2.56
CA VAL A 9 13.43 21.74 -2.01
C VAL A 9 13.83 20.62 -1.06
N GLN A 10 13.36 20.69 0.19
CA GLN A 10 13.65 19.69 1.22
C GLN A 10 13.19 18.29 0.78
N LEU A 11 14.07 17.29 0.91
CA LEU A 11 13.73 15.90 0.62
C LEU A 11 12.63 15.41 1.57
N ASN A 12 11.68 14.63 1.02
CA ASN A 12 10.71 13.93 1.85
C ASN A 12 11.28 12.61 2.40
N ASP A 13 10.53 11.97 3.32
CA ASP A 13 10.99 10.76 4.00
C ASP A 13 11.27 9.59 3.04
N GLN A 14 10.52 9.47 1.94
CA GLN A 14 10.76 8.42 0.95
C GLN A 14 12.01 8.68 0.11
N GLU A 15 12.26 9.93 -0.26
CA GLU A 15 13.49 10.33 -0.96
C GLU A 15 14.71 10.10 -0.07
N ILE A 16 14.60 10.42 1.23
CA ILE A 16 15.65 10.15 2.23
C ILE A 16 15.88 8.64 2.37
N ARG A 17 14.81 7.83 2.51
CA ARG A 17 14.93 6.37 2.57
C ARG A 17 15.59 5.78 1.33
N GLN A 18 15.20 6.26 0.14
CA GLN A 18 15.79 5.84 -1.13
C GLN A 18 17.30 6.13 -1.18
N ALA A 19 17.72 7.30 -0.72
CA ALA A 19 19.13 7.70 -0.73
C ALA A 19 19.98 6.93 0.29
N LEU A 20 19.47 6.73 1.52
CA LEU A 20 20.22 6.11 2.61
C LEU A 20 20.27 4.57 2.53
N TYR A 21 19.26 3.94 1.94
CA TYR A 21 19.09 2.48 1.91
C TYR A 21 18.92 1.97 0.48
N SER A 22 19.64 2.59 -0.48
CA SER A 22 19.62 2.14 -1.87
C SER A 22 20.10 0.69 -2.01
N GLY A 23 19.54 -0.03 -2.96
CA GLY A 23 19.87 -1.43 -3.23
C GLY A 23 18.76 -2.13 -4.00
N ARG A 24 18.82 -3.46 -4.02
CA ARG A 24 17.86 -4.32 -4.72
C ARG A 24 16.40 -4.04 -4.36
N GLY A 25 16.13 -3.74 -3.08
CA GLY A 25 14.80 -3.35 -2.62
C GLY A 25 14.30 -2.07 -3.30
N THR A 26 15.15 -1.06 -3.47
CA THR A 26 14.76 0.18 -4.14
C THR A 26 14.45 0.00 -5.62
N GLU A 27 15.15 -0.92 -6.30
CA GLU A 27 14.83 -1.30 -7.68
C GLU A 27 13.49 -2.05 -7.75
N LEU A 28 13.22 -2.94 -6.80
CA LEU A 28 11.93 -3.62 -6.69
C LEU A 28 10.79 -2.61 -6.48
N LEU A 29 10.97 -1.61 -5.59
CA LEU A 29 9.96 -0.57 -5.38
C LEU A 29 9.63 0.15 -6.69
N LYS A 30 10.64 0.52 -7.48
CA LYS A 30 10.47 1.18 -8.77
C LYS A 30 9.70 0.28 -9.74
N THR A 31 10.15 -0.97 -9.88
CA THR A 31 9.54 -1.95 -10.78
C THR A 31 8.07 -2.18 -10.48
N LEU A 32 7.71 -2.35 -9.20
CA LEU A 32 6.33 -2.58 -8.78
C LEU A 32 5.46 -1.31 -8.93
N ALA A 33 6.02 -0.12 -8.67
CA ALA A 33 5.32 1.15 -8.84
C ALA A 33 4.98 1.44 -10.33
N GLU A 34 5.79 0.95 -11.25
CA GLU A 34 5.57 1.07 -12.69
C GLU A 34 4.56 0.06 -13.26
N ARG A 35 4.20 -0.97 -12.49
CA ARG A 35 3.26 -2.02 -12.91
C ARG A 35 1.90 -1.44 -13.27
N ARG A 36 1.35 -1.98 -14.36
CA ARG A 36 0.02 -1.62 -14.84
C ARG A 36 -1.05 -1.88 -13.79
N GLU A 37 -0.97 -3.01 -13.10
CA GLU A 37 -1.92 -3.44 -12.08
C GLU A 37 -2.02 -2.42 -10.93
N PHE A 38 -0.88 -1.87 -10.47
CA PHE A 38 -0.85 -0.82 -9.44
C PHE A 38 -1.46 0.49 -9.95
N LYS A 39 -1.08 0.92 -11.14
CA LYS A 39 -1.59 2.15 -11.76
C LYS A 39 -3.10 2.07 -11.97
N GLU A 40 -3.60 0.96 -12.47
CA GLU A 40 -5.03 0.76 -12.68
C GLU A 40 -5.81 0.65 -11.36
N ALA A 41 -5.31 -0.10 -10.37
CA ALA A 41 -5.95 -0.22 -9.05
C ALA A 41 -6.04 1.13 -8.33
N THR A 42 -5.03 1.98 -8.48
CA THR A 42 -5.03 3.34 -7.93
C THR A 42 -5.67 4.37 -8.85
N GLN A 43 -6.14 3.95 -10.03
CA GLN A 43 -6.69 4.81 -11.08
C GLN A 43 -5.75 5.96 -11.47
N PHE A 44 -4.46 5.67 -11.57
CA PHE A 44 -3.41 6.63 -11.88
C PHE A 44 -3.34 7.86 -10.95
N ALA A 45 -3.96 7.75 -9.77
CA ALA A 45 -4.01 8.85 -8.79
C ALA A 45 -2.75 8.94 -7.91
N VAL A 46 -2.00 7.84 -7.77
CA VAL A 46 -0.71 7.85 -7.09
C VAL A 46 0.36 8.20 -8.12
N LYS A 47 0.91 9.40 -7.97
CA LYS A 47 1.94 9.91 -8.89
C LYS A 47 3.33 9.47 -8.45
N SER A 48 4.27 9.47 -9.41
CA SER A 48 5.70 9.24 -9.16
C SER A 48 6.40 10.46 -8.56
N ASP A 49 5.71 11.60 -8.51
CA ASP A 49 6.23 12.83 -7.94
C ASP A 49 6.73 12.58 -6.52
N ARG A 50 8.00 12.93 -6.29
CA ARG A 50 8.66 12.76 -5.00
C ARG A 50 8.60 11.31 -4.45
N MET A 51 8.57 10.31 -5.34
CA MET A 51 8.57 8.88 -5.03
C MET A 51 7.35 8.41 -4.20
N LEU A 52 6.20 9.09 -4.29
CA LEU A 52 5.00 8.73 -3.57
C LEU A 52 4.53 7.31 -3.95
N ASP A 53 4.61 6.95 -5.21
CA ASP A 53 4.29 5.62 -5.74
C ASP A 53 5.15 4.51 -5.09
N ARG A 54 6.46 4.77 -4.92
CA ARG A 54 7.38 3.86 -4.26
C ARG A 54 7.12 3.73 -2.76
N GLU A 55 6.64 4.79 -2.11
CA GLU A 55 6.23 4.72 -0.71
C GLU A 55 5.04 3.77 -0.54
N TYR A 56 4.03 3.79 -1.43
CA TYR A 56 2.92 2.84 -1.40
C TYR A 56 3.39 1.40 -1.56
N VAL A 57 4.29 1.14 -2.50
CA VAL A 57 4.88 -0.19 -2.68
C VAL A 57 5.67 -0.63 -1.44
N LEU A 58 6.44 0.28 -0.83
CA LEU A 58 7.18 -0.03 0.39
C LEU A 58 6.25 -0.34 1.56
N ARG A 59 5.13 0.36 1.68
CA ARG A 59 4.08 0.05 2.67
C ARG A 59 3.54 -1.36 2.44
N PHE A 60 3.20 -1.72 1.20
CA PHE A 60 2.77 -3.09 0.87
C PHE A 60 3.80 -4.11 1.34
N ILE A 61 5.05 -3.98 0.93
CA ILE A 61 6.13 -4.92 1.31
C ILE A 61 6.29 -4.99 2.83
N SER A 62 6.29 -3.85 3.52
CA SER A 62 6.49 -3.82 4.95
C SER A 62 5.36 -4.54 5.70
N PHE A 63 4.11 -4.30 5.34
CA PHE A 63 2.96 -4.90 6.02
C PHE A 63 2.69 -6.37 5.64
N THR A 64 3.21 -6.85 4.49
CA THR A 64 3.02 -8.24 4.06
C THR A 64 4.23 -9.14 4.32
N GLU A 65 5.43 -8.57 4.49
CA GLU A 65 6.66 -9.34 4.64
C GLU A 65 7.31 -9.22 6.02
N LEU A 66 6.89 -8.28 6.86
CA LEU A 66 7.26 -8.20 8.28
C LEU A 66 6.11 -8.70 9.16
N ASP A 67 6.43 -9.11 10.38
CA ASP A 67 5.42 -9.33 11.42
C ASP A 67 5.01 -7.96 11.99
N TYR A 68 4.03 -7.31 11.36
CA TYR A 68 3.63 -5.95 11.74
C TYR A 68 3.15 -5.86 13.20
N LYS A 69 2.60 -6.94 13.77
CA LYS A 69 2.17 -6.99 15.19
C LYS A 69 3.37 -6.87 16.14
N LYS A 70 4.51 -7.43 15.76
CA LYS A 70 5.75 -7.37 16.55
C LYS A 70 6.65 -6.20 16.16
N ASP A 71 6.74 -5.93 14.86
CA ASP A 71 7.74 -5.00 14.31
C ASP A 71 7.28 -3.55 14.31
N TYR A 72 5.96 -3.28 14.18
CA TYR A 72 5.42 -1.93 14.24
C TYR A 72 5.32 -1.44 15.69
N LYS A 73 6.07 -0.42 16.05
CA LYS A 73 6.15 0.17 17.39
C LYS A 73 5.62 1.62 17.42
N GLY A 74 4.57 1.91 16.64
CA GLY A 74 3.95 3.23 16.60
C GLY A 74 4.70 4.27 15.75
N ASN A 75 5.84 3.91 15.13
CA ASN A 75 6.57 4.78 14.22
C ASN A 75 6.64 4.15 12.83
N ILE A 76 5.91 4.72 11.88
CA ILE A 76 5.79 4.19 10.52
C ILE A 76 7.12 4.28 9.78
N ASP A 77 7.91 5.33 9.96
CA ASP A 77 9.17 5.50 9.24
C ASP A 77 10.18 4.43 9.60
N ASN A 78 10.33 4.14 10.90
CA ASN A 78 11.18 3.05 11.37
C ASN A 78 10.72 1.68 10.84
N PHE A 79 9.40 1.47 10.75
CA PHE A 79 8.84 0.24 10.21
C PHE A 79 9.11 0.11 8.70
N LEU A 80 8.93 1.18 7.93
CA LEU A 80 9.25 1.21 6.51
C LEU A 80 10.75 1.03 6.23
N ILE A 81 11.63 1.60 7.08
CA ILE A 81 13.08 1.35 6.99
C ILE A 81 13.39 -0.13 7.20
N LYS A 82 12.75 -0.81 8.17
CA LYS A 82 12.92 -2.26 8.36
C LYS A 82 12.46 -3.03 7.12
N GLY A 83 11.30 -2.67 6.54
CA GLY A 83 10.78 -3.28 5.33
C GLY A 83 11.74 -3.14 4.14
N LEU A 84 12.30 -1.94 3.94
CA LEU A 84 13.26 -1.68 2.86
C LEU A 84 14.57 -2.44 3.06
N LYS A 85 15.10 -2.47 4.29
CA LYS A 85 16.28 -3.28 4.62
C LYS A 85 16.05 -4.77 4.33
N LYS A 86 14.87 -5.31 4.70
CA LYS A 86 14.51 -6.70 4.37
C LYS A 86 14.44 -6.90 2.86
N ALA A 87 13.80 -5.99 2.12
CA ALA A 87 13.67 -6.07 0.67
C ALA A 87 15.04 -6.02 -0.04
N ASN A 88 16.02 -5.31 0.51
CA ASN A 88 17.39 -5.31 -0.03
C ASN A 88 18.09 -6.68 0.04
N HIS A 89 17.62 -7.59 0.91
CA HIS A 89 18.16 -8.94 1.08
C HIS A 89 17.28 -10.03 0.42
N PHE A 90 16.25 -9.66 -0.35
CA PHE A 90 15.42 -10.62 -1.04
C PHE A 90 16.22 -11.41 -2.07
N SER A 91 16.00 -12.72 -2.07
CA SER A 91 16.43 -13.62 -3.16
C SER A 91 15.59 -13.37 -4.43
N GLU A 92 15.99 -13.95 -5.56
CA GLU A 92 15.17 -13.91 -6.78
C GLU A 92 13.77 -14.52 -6.53
N ASN A 93 13.72 -15.62 -5.80
CA ASN A 93 12.46 -16.29 -5.47
C ASN A 93 11.57 -15.42 -4.59
N ASP A 94 12.14 -14.66 -3.64
CA ASP A 94 11.38 -13.69 -2.83
C ASP A 94 10.81 -12.57 -3.69
N ILE A 95 11.59 -12.05 -4.62
CA ILE A 95 11.15 -10.99 -5.55
C ILE A 95 9.98 -11.49 -6.39
N VAL A 96 10.06 -12.69 -6.94
CA VAL A 96 8.96 -13.31 -7.72
C VAL A 96 7.72 -13.44 -6.83
N ARG A 97 7.85 -14.06 -5.67
CA ARG A 97 6.76 -14.27 -4.71
C ARG A 97 6.09 -12.96 -4.28
N VAL A 98 6.87 -11.95 -3.93
CA VAL A 98 6.35 -10.62 -3.51
C VAL A 98 5.67 -9.91 -4.69
N THR A 99 6.22 -10.04 -5.89
CA THR A 99 5.62 -9.47 -7.10
C THR A 99 4.25 -10.11 -7.38
N GLU A 100 4.14 -11.42 -7.30
CA GLU A 100 2.88 -12.15 -7.50
C GLU A 100 1.82 -11.76 -6.44
N LYS A 101 2.21 -11.68 -5.17
CA LYS A 101 1.33 -11.19 -4.10
C LYS A 101 0.83 -9.78 -4.38
N PHE A 102 1.73 -8.87 -4.77
CA PHE A 102 1.38 -7.49 -5.07
C PHE A 102 0.38 -7.40 -6.23
N ILE A 103 0.65 -8.08 -7.34
CA ILE A 103 -0.23 -8.12 -8.51
C ILE A 103 -1.60 -8.70 -8.13
N LYS A 104 -1.63 -9.80 -7.39
CA LYS A 104 -2.86 -10.43 -6.89
C LYS A 104 -3.71 -9.41 -6.13
N VAL A 105 -3.14 -8.74 -5.13
CA VAL A 105 -3.87 -7.76 -4.30
C VAL A 105 -4.35 -6.57 -5.12
N MET A 106 -3.52 -6.03 -6.02
CA MET A 106 -3.91 -4.92 -6.88
C MET A 106 -5.11 -5.28 -7.76
N ASN A 107 -5.09 -6.46 -8.38
CA ASN A 107 -6.19 -6.95 -9.21
C ASN A 107 -7.47 -7.17 -8.40
N ILE A 108 -7.38 -7.77 -7.21
CA ILE A 108 -8.53 -7.98 -6.31
C ILE A 108 -9.14 -6.63 -5.91
N CYS A 109 -8.32 -5.67 -5.48
CA CYS A 109 -8.81 -4.35 -5.10
C CYS A 109 -9.50 -3.62 -6.26
N LYS A 110 -8.93 -3.72 -7.47
CA LYS A 110 -9.54 -3.18 -8.68
C LYS A 110 -10.88 -3.85 -8.99
N GLU A 111 -10.96 -5.18 -8.91
CA GLU A 111 -12.15 -5.97 -9.22
C GLU A 111 -13.28 -5.68 -8.22
N ILE A 112 -13.00 -5.70 -6.92
CA ILE A 112 -14.00 -5.53 -5.85
C ILE A 112 -14.44 -4.06 -5.75
N PHE A 113 -13.51 -3.12 -5.65
CA PHE A 113 -13.82 -1.73 -5.35
C PHE A 113 -13.91 -0.81 -6.57
N GLY A 114 -13.33 -1.21 -7.72
CA GLY A 114 -13.30 -0.38 -8.92
C GLY A 114 -12.73 1.02 -8.63
N LYS A 115 -13.53 2.06 -8.91
CA LYS A 115 -13.14 3.46 -8.67
C LYS A 115 -12.97 3.86 -7.21
N TYR A 116 -13.41 3.02 -6.25
CA TYR A 116 -13.30 3.26 -4.82
C TYR A 116 -12.11 2.55 -4.18
N ALA A 117 -11.31 1.81 -4.95
CA ALA A 117 -10.14 1.12 -4.44
C ALA A 117 -9.23 2.08 -3.65
N PHE A 118 -8.88 1.67 -2.43
CA PHE A 118 -8.02 2.42 -1.50
C PHE A 118 -8.53 3.80 -1.09
N ARG A 119 -9.86 4.04 -1.14
CA ARG A 119 -10.44 5.35 -0.87
C ARG A 119 -11.54 5.27 0.19
N LYS A 120 -11.70 6.36 0.94
CA LYS A 120 -12.93 6.58 1.67
C LYS A 120 -14.03 6.99 0.70
N TYR A 121 -15.24 6.52 0.94
CA TYR A 121 -16.46 6.94 0.24
C TYR A 121 -17.64 7.01 1.24
N ASN A 122 -18.65 7.77 0.93
CA ASN A 122 -19.85 7.95 1.74
C ASN A 122 -21.07 7.28 1.10
N LYS A 123 -22.24 7.42 1.73
CA LYS A 123 -23.52 6.90 1.24
C LYS A 123 -23.87 7.33 -0.19
N ASP A 124 -23.43 8.55 -0.58
CA ASP A 124 -23.65 9.06 -1.94
C ASP A 124 -22.55 8.61 -2.92
N TYR A 125 -21.72 7.66 -2.51
CA TYR A 125 -20.57 7.16 -3.27
C TYR A 125 -19.61 8.28 -3.75
N ARG A 126 -19.54 9.40 -3.02
CA ARG A 126 -18.50 10.40 -3.25
C ARG A 126 -17.18 9.86 -2.74
N ARG A 127 -16.22 9.76 -3.66
CA ARG A 127 -14.90 9.19 -3.36
C ARG A 127 -13.91 10.25 -2.86
N GLY A 128 -13.18 9.90 -1.82
CA GLY A 128 -12.01 10.65 -1.36
C GLY A 128 -10.73 10.40 -2.18
N PRO A 129 -9.62 11.00 -1.78
CA PRO A 129 -8.29 10.67 -2.30
C PRO A 129 -7.89 9.25 -1.90
N ILE A 130 -6.81 8.73 -2.52
CA ILE A 130 -6.18 7.48 -2.08
C ILE A 130 -5.72 7.66 -0.62
N ASN A 131 -6.07 6.69 0.22
CA ASN A 131 -5.77 6.69 1.65
C ASN A 131 -4.76 5.59 1.97
N LYS A 132 -3.66 5.96 2.62
CA LYS A 132 -2.56 5.05 2.94
C LYS A 132 -2.99 3.93 3.89
N ALA A 133 -3.76 4.25 4.91
CA ALA A 133 -4.22 3.25 5.89
C ALA A 133 -5.19 2.23 5.27
N ILE A 134 -6.09 2.66 4.37
CA ILE A 134 -6.95 1.74 3.61
C ILE A 134 -6.12 0.87 2.67
N PHE A 135 -5.09 1.43 2.03
CA PHE A 135 -4.18 0.65 1.19
C PHE A 135 -3.46 -0.44 2.00
N GLU A 136 -2.91 -0.10 3.17
CA GLU A 136 -2.25 -1.02 4.09
C GLU A 136 -3.20 -2.12 4.57
N MET A 137 -4.40 -1.74 4.99
CA MET A 137 -5.43 -2.67 5.45
C MET A 137 -5.77 -3.70 4.37
N TRP A 138 -6.04 -3.27 3.13
CA TRP A 138 -6.36 -4.20 2.05
C TRP A 138 -5.15 -5.02 1.60
N ALA A 139 -3.93 -4.46 1.67
CA ALA A 139 -2.71 -5.22 1.44
C ALA A 139 -2.60 -6.43 2.38
N ILE A 140 -2.88 -6.24 3.67
CA ILE A 140 -2.88 -7.31 4.66
C ILE A 140 -4.05 -8.28 4.39
N CYS A 141 -5.28 -7.77 4.39
CA CYS A 141 -6.48 -8.60 4.32
C CYS A 141 -6.49 -9.51 3.08
N PHE A 142 -6.30 -8.94 1.88
CA PHE A 142 -6.37 -9.75 0.66
C PHE A 142 -5.14 -10.62 0.41
N ASN A 143 -4.01 -10.33 1.08
CA ASN A 143 -2.88 -11.25 1.04
C ASN A 143 -3.14 -12.52 1.87
N GLU A 144 -3.90 -12.42 2.95
CA GLU A 144 -4.20 -13.52 3.89
C GLU A 144 -5.38 -14.39 3.43
N LEU A 145 -6.31 -13.86 2.61
CA LEU A 145 -7.48 -14.60 2.18
C LEU A 145 -7.14 -15.72 1.19
N ASN A 146 -7.78 -16.87 1.43
CA ASN A 146 -7.76 -18.00 0.50
C ASN A 146 -8.76 -17.81 -0.67
N PHE A 147 -8.67 -18.69 -1.67
CA PHE A 147 -9.49 -18.62 -2.87
C PHE A 147 -11.00 -18.63 -2.57
N SER A 148 -11.49 -19.55 -1.70
CA SER A 148 -12.91 -19.65 -1.37
C SER A 148 -13.45 -18.39 -0.69
N GLN A 149 -12.65 -17.76 0.17
CA GLN A 149 -13.02 -16.50 0.83
C GLN A 149 -13.13 -15.35 -0.16
N LEU A 150 -12.20 -15.28 -1.11
CA LEU A 150 -12.20 -14.27 -2.17
C LEU A 150 -13.42 -14.41 -3.08
N GLU A 151 -13.76 -15.63 -3.51
CA GLU A 151 -14.94 -15.87 -4.34
C GLU A 151 -16.23 -15.47 -3.61
N LYS A 152 -16.37 -15.79 -2.32
CA LYS A 152 -17.52 -15.33 -1.53
C LYS A 152 -17.66 -13.80 -1.49
N ILE A 153 -16.54 -13.08 -1.39
CA ILE A 153 -16.56 -11.61 -1.42
C ILE A 153 -17.00 -11.12 -2.81
N LYS A 154 -16.49 -11.73 -3.89
CA LYS A 154 -16.87 -11.37 -5.26
C LYS A 154 -18.35 -11.62 -5.55
N GLU A 155 -18.86 -12.78 -5.15
CA GLU A 155 -20.28 -13.15 -5.27
C GLU A 155 -21.19 -12.18 -4.51
N ASN A 156 -20.75 -11.65 -3.38
CA ASN A 156 -21.50 -10.73 -2.53
C ASN A 156 -20.95 -9.30 -2.58
N ARG A 157 -20.39 -8.91 -3.72
CA ARG A 157 -19.63 -7.67 -3.89
C ARG A 157 -20.41 -6.42 -3.48
N GLU A 158 -21.65 -6.29 -3.88
CA GLU A 158 -22.47 -5.10 -3.57
C GLU A 158 -22.68 -4.96 -2.08
N LYS A 159 -23.10 -6.03 -1.42
CA LYS A 159 -23.26 -6.07 0.04
C LYS A 159 -21.96 -5.75 0.76
N PHE A 160 -20.84 -6.31 0.29
CA PHE A 160 -19.51 -6.04 0.86
C PHE A 160 -19.14 -4.54 0.76
N LEU A 161 -19.42 -3.90 -0.36
CA LEU A 161 -19.20 -2.46 -0.55
C LEU A 161 -20.09 -1.61 0.37
N GLU A 162 -21.36 -1.98 0.53
CA GLU A 162 -22.29 -1.29 1.44
C GLU A 162 -21.82 -1.41 2.89
N GLU A 163 -21.48 -2.61 3.36
CA GLU A 163 -20.99 -2.85 4.72
C GLU A 163 -19.68 -2.10 4.99
N PHE A 164 -18.77 -2.09 4.03
CA PHE A 164 -17.54 -1.30 4.15
C PHE A 164 -17.84 0.21 4.18
N GLY A 165 -18.80 0.69 3.40
CA GLY A 165 -19.27 2.07 3.45
C GLY A 165 -19.84 2.45 4.81
N VAL A 166 -20.60 1.54 5.44
CA VAL A 166 -21.10 1.72 6.83
C VAL A 166 -19.92 1.78 7.79
N LEU A 167 -18.96 0.87 7.69
CA LEU A 167 -17.76 0.84 8.53
C LEU A 167 -16.94 2.13 8.42
N LEU A 168 -16.80 2.68 7.22
CA LEU A 168 -16.14 3.98 6.99
C LEU A 168 -16.82 5.15 7.72
N SER A 169 -18.11 5.01 8.06
CA SER A 169 -18.90 6.02 8.78
C SER A 169 -18.79 5.89 10.29
N VAL A 170 -18.22 4.80 10.81
CA VAL A 170 -17.98 4.61 12.25
C VAL A 170 -16.86 5.55 12.69
N PRO A 171 -17.10 6.43 13.70
CA PRO A 171 -16.13 7.45 14.10
C PRO A 171 -14.76 6.90 14.47
N GLU A 172 -14.71 5.85 15.28
CA GLU A 172 -13.46 5.20 15.74
C GLU A 172 -12.66 4.65 14.57
N PHE A 173 -13.33 3.98 13.63
CA PHE A 173 -12.69 3.47 12.42
C PHE A 173 -12.23 4.59 11.51
N SER A 174 -13.05 5.62 11.32
CA SER A 174 -12.69 6.79 10.50
C SER A 174 -11.49 7.55 11.05
N VAL A 175 -11.33 7.61 12.37
CA VAL A 175 -10.17 8.21 13.04
C VAL A 175 -8.92 7.36 12.81
N ALA A 176 -9.02 6.04 12.90
CA ALA A 176 -7.89 5.13 12.63
C ALA A 176 -7.36 5.21 11.18
N LEU A 177 -8.18 5.72 10.26
CA LEU A 177 -7.82 5.92 8.85
C LEU A 177 -7.29 7.35 8.55
N LYS A 178 -6.87 8.11 9.54
CA LYS A 178 -6.19 9.40 9.35
C LYS A 178 -4.71 9.18 9.25
#